data_2b9ed873c7659da0a209cdd1bec11515
#
_entry.id   2b9ed873c7659da0a209cdd1bec11515
#
_cell.length_a   1.000
_cell.length_b   1.000
_cell.length_c   1.000
_cell.angle_alpha   90.00
_cell.angle_beta   90.00
_cell.angle_gamma   90.00
#
_symmetry.space_group_name_H-M   'P 1'
#
loop_
_entity.id
_entity.type
_entity.pdbx_description
1 polymer ?
#
loop_
_entity_poly.entity_id
_entity_poly.type
_entity_poly.pdbx_seq_one_letter_code
_entity_poly.pdbx_strand_id
1 'polypeptide(L)'
;FDVAKVFERTPYIADLKPGGRYVAKDMFEVGGIPLLMKTLLDHGFLHGDCITVTGRTIAENMASVKWNDQQDVVHPANKPILATGGVVGLKGNVAPDGAIVKVAGMDVLKFTGPARCFDGEEACFDAVKNKKYKEGDVLVIRYEGPKGGPGMREMLATTAALYGQG
;
A
#
# COMPACT_ATOMS: atom_id res chain seq x y z
N PHE A 1 -14.44 -8.37 0.06
CA PHE A 1 -14.27 -7.25 1.02
C PHE A 1 -13.65 -7.64 2.37
N ASP A 2 -13.38 -8.92 2.66
CA ASP A 2 -12.79 -9.31 3.95
C ASP A 2 -11.36 -8.75 4.12
N VAL A 3 -10.58 -8.71 3.04
CA VAL A 3 -9.26 -8.06 3.03
C VAL A 3 -9.37 -6.57 3.39
N ALA A 4 -10.33 -5.83 2.81
CA ALA A 4 -10.56 -4.43 3.12
C ALA A 4 -10.88 -4.21 4.61
N LYS A 5 -11.71 -5.09 5.21
CA LYS A 5 -12.02 -5.06 6.65
C LYS A 5 -10.79 -5.33 7.53
N VAL A 6 -9.87 -6.19 7.07
CA VAL A 6 -8.60 -6.41 7.78
C VAL A 6 -7.76 -5.14 7.74
N PHE A 7 -7.64 -4.48 6.60
CA PHE A 7 -6.92 -3.20 6.50
C PHE A 7 -7.55 -2.09 7.37
N GLU A 8 -8.88 -2.00 7.44
CA GLU A 8 -9.57 -1.00 8.28
C GLU A 8 -9.20 -1.08 9.77
N ARG A 9 -8.92 -2.29 10.27
CA ARG A 9 -8.61 -2.52 11.69
C ARG A 9 -7.14 -2.77 11.98
N THR A 10 -6.28 -2.80 10.97
CA THR A 10 -4.84 -3.02 11.15
C THR A 10 -4.11 -1.70 10.93
N PRO A 11 -3.38 -1.19 11.92
CA PRO A 11 -2.74 0.11 11.81
C PRO A 11 -1.59 0.12 10.79
N TYR A 12 -1.35 1.26 10.15
CA TYR A 12 -0.16 1.51 9.35
C TYR A 12 0.98 2.00 10.24
N ILE A 13 2.02 1.18 10.40
CA ILE A 13 3.07 1.40 11.40
C ILE A 13 4.49 1.40 10.84
N ALA A 14 4.70 1.02 9.59
CA ALA A 14 6.03 1.02 8.97
C ALA A 14 6.21 2.22 8.05
N ASP A 15 7.14 3.12 8.40
CA ASP A 15 7.41 4.38 7.69
C ASP A 15 8.30 4.16 6.45
N LEU A 16 7.86 3.30 5.53
CA LEU A 16 8.61 2.83 4.38
C LEU A 16 8.15 3.46 3.07
N LYS A 17 9.11 3.77 2.21
CA LYS A 17 8.82 4.19 0.83
C LYS A 17 7.98 3.13 0.08
N PRO A 18 7.09 3.55 -0.82
CA PRO A 18 6.92 4.90 -1.38
C PRO A 18 6.03 5.84 -0.54
N GLY A 19 5.36 5.37 0.49
CA GLY A 19 4.46 6.18 1.33
C GLY A 19 5.12 6.82 2.56
N GLY A 20 6.37 6.50 2.84
CA GLY A 20 7.13 6.96 3.99
C GLY A 20 8.56 7.36 3.66
N ARG A 21 9.40 7.50 4.71
CA ARG A 21 10.76 8.08 4.62
C ARG A 21 11.84 7.05 4.33
N TYR A 22 11.73 5.86 4.86
CA TYR A 22 12.79 4.84 4.93
C TYR A 22 12.71 3.81 3.80
N VAL A 23 13.79 3.06 3.61
CA VAL A 23 13.88 1.97 2.64
C VAL A 23 14.00 0.61 3.33
N ALA A 24 13.96 -0.48 2.56
CA ALA A 24 14.02 -1.84 3.10
C ALA A 24 15.29 -2.12 3.92
N LYS A 25 16.42 -1.47 3.59
CA LYS A 25 17.66 -1.56 4.36
C LYS A 25 17.48 -1.03 5.78
N ASP A 26 16.87 0.14 5.93
CA ASP A 26 16.63 0.76 7.25
C ASP A 26 15.72 -0.13 8.09
N MET A 27 14.69 -0.72 7.47
CA MET A 27 13.81 -1.69 8.12
C MET A 27 14.59 -2.91 8.64
N PHE A 28 15.52 -3.46 7.84
CA PHE A 28 16.36 -4.57 8.25
C PHE A 28 17.25 -4.22 9.45
N GLU A 29 17.86 -3.06 9.44
CA GLU A 29 18.80 -2.59 10.48
C GLU A 29 18.12 -2.39 11.84
N VAL A 30 16.85 -2.05 11.89
CA VAL A 30 16.10 -1.86 13.15
C VAL A 30 15.50 -3.14 13.72
N GLY A 31 15.59 -4.27 13.02
CA GLY A 31 15.07 -5.57 13.48
C GLY A 31 14.17 -6.28 12.47
N GLY A 32 13.97 -5.69 11.31
CA GLY A 32 13.30 -6.32 10.16
C GLY A 32 11.82 -6.65 10.38
N ILE A 33 11.34 -7.55 9.56
CA ILE A 33 9.97 -8.09 9.66
C ILE A 33 9.65 -8.69 11.03
N PRO A 34 10.58 -9.37 11.73
CA PRO A 34 10.30 -9.82 13.10
C PRO A 34 9.89 -8.69 14.06
N LEU A 35 10.53 -7.52 14.01
CA LEU A 35 10.14 -6.37 14.82
C LEU A 35 8.71 -5.90 14.50
N LEU A 36 8.38 -5.80 13.21
CA LEU A 36 7.03 -5.45 12.75
C LEU A 36 5.99 -6.45 13.25
N MET A 37 6.26 -7.75 13.09
CA MET A 37 5.36 -8.81 13.55
C MET A 37 5.21 -8.80 15.07
N LYS A 38 6.30 -8.59 15.81
CA LYS A 38 6.28 -8.53 17.27
C LYS A 38 5.39 -7.42 17.78
N THR A 39 5.50 -6.19 17.24
CA THR A 39 4.64 -5.08 17.68
C THR A 39 3.17 -5.30 17.33
N LEU A 40 2.87 -5.91 16.17
CA LEU A 40 1.48 -6.27 15.82
C LEU A 40 0.94 -7.38 16.73
N LEU A 41 1.75 -8.38 17.06
CA LEU A 41 1.37 -9.47 17.96
C LEU A 41 1.08 -8.96 19.37
N ASP A 42 1.95 -8.12 19.91
CA ASP A 42 1.82 -7.57 21.28
C ASP A 42 0.57 -6.70 21.45
N HIS A 43 0.03 -6.17 20.35
CA HIS A 43 -1.19 -5.36 20.34
C HIS A 43 -2.43 -6.11 19.80
N GLY A 44 -2.35 -7.43 19.64
CA GLY A 44 -3.48 -8.28 19.27
C GLY A 44 -3.92 -8.23 17.80
N PHE A 45 -3.04 -7.77 16.90
CA PHE A 45 -3.31 -7.73 15.45
C PHE A 45 -2.87 -9.02 14.73
N LEU A 46 -2.18 -9.93 15.40
CA LEU A 46 -1.79 -11.23 14.87
C LEU A 46 -2.27 -12.37 15.77
N HIS A 47 -2.61 -13.50 15.17
CA HIS A 47 -2.94 -14.73 15.85
C HIS A 47 -1.66 -15.48 16.24
N GLY A 48 -1.22 -15.31 17.49
CA GLY A 48 0.05 -15.81 17.98
C GLY A 48 0.16 -17.35 18.06
N ASP A 49 -0.99 -18.02 18.13
CA ASP A 49 -1.14 -19.48 18.20
C ASP A 49 -1.00 -20.20 16.85
N CYS A 50 -1.04 -19.45 15.74
CA CYS A 50 -0.89 -20.03 14.41
C CYS A 50 0.49 -20.62 14.20
N ILE A 51 0.54 -21.88 13.70
CA ILE A 51 1.78 -22.58 13.38
C ILE A 51 2.44 -22.00 12.12
N THR A 52 3.77 -21.96 12.12
CA THR A 52 4.59 -21.49 11.01
C THR A 52 5.39 -22.61 10.37
N VAL A 53 6.09 -22.32 9.27
CA VAL A 53 7.00 -23.25 8.58
C VAL A 53 8.16 -23.77 9.45
N THR A 54 8.44 -23.09 10.57
CA THR A 54 9.47 -23.54 11.53
C THR A 54 9.00 -24.66 12.45
N GLY A 55 7.71 -25.05 12.38
CA GLY A 55 7.09 -25.98 13.31
C GLY A 55 6.76 -25.37 14.68
N ARG A 56 6.96 -24.06 14.83
CA ARG A 56 6.62 -23.27 16.02
C ARG A 56 5.51 -22.29 15.71
N THR A 57 4.84 -21.83 16.73
CA THR A 57 3.84 -20.75 16.59
C THR A 57 4.46 -19.39 16.29
N ILE A 58 3.65 -18.44 15.85
CA ILE A 58 4.08 -17.05 15.65
C ILE A 58 4.62 -16.48 16.98
N ALA A 59 3.90 -16.69 18.08
CA ALA A 59 4.30 -16.21 19.40
C ALA A 59 5.67 -16.77 19.83
N GLU A 60 5.90 -18.08 19.65
CA GLU A 60 7.18 -18.72 19.96
C GLU A 60 8.33 -18.17 19.12
N ASN A 61 8.09 -17.93 17.81
CA ASN A 61 9.11 -17.35 16.93
C ASN A 61 9.43 -15.89 17.29
N MET A 62 8.46 -15.14 17.82
CA MET A 62 8.65 -13.74 18.19
C MET A 62 9.14 -13.54 19.65
N ALA A 63 9.24 -14.60 20.45
CA ALA A 63 9.56 -14.51 21.87
C ALA A 63 10.92 -13.84 22.18
N SER A 64 11.90 -14.00 21.30
CA SER A 64 13.24 -13.40 21.46
C SER A 64 13.38 -12.01 20.86
N VAL A 65 12.39 -11.55 20.09
CA VAL A 65 12.45 -10.24 19.44
C VAL A 65 12.21 -9.14 20.47
N LYS A 66 13.12 -8.17 20.52
CA LYS A 66 13.05 -7.02 21.43
C LYS A 66 12.70 -5.75 20.68
N TRP A 67 11.89 -4.92 21.30
CA TRP A 67 11.65 -3.57 20.83
C TRP A 67 12.93 -2.72 20.96
N ASN A 68 13.12 -1.80 20.02
CA ASN A 68 14.21 -0.81 20.04
C ASN A 68 13.61 0.60 20.10
N ASP A 69 13.81 1.28 21.22
CA ASP A 69 13.29 2.63 21.45
C ASP A 69 14.06 3.73 20.67
N GLN A 70 15.22 3.39 20.11
CA GLN A 70 16.08 4.35 19.39
C GLN A 70 15.85 4.33 17.86
N GLN A 71 14.71 3.84 17.42
CA GLN A 71 14.34 3.78 16.01
C GLN A 71 12.95 4.39 15.78
N ASP A 72 12.70 4.88 14.58
CA ASP A 72 11.44 5.47 14.15
C ASP A 72 10.98 4.98 12.76
N VAL A 73 11.56 3.86 12.31
CA VAL A 73 11.17 3.16 11.07
C VAL A 73 9.87 2.39 11.27
N VAL A 74 9.75 1.72 12.43
CA VAL A 74 8.53 1.03 12.85
C VAL A 74 7.94 1.76 14.05
N HIS A 75 6.72 2.25 13.91
CA HIS A 75 6.00 2.89 15.00
C HIS A 75 5.34 1.85 15.92
N PRO A 76 5.20 2.14 17.22
CA PRO A 76 4.41 1.28 18.10
C PRO A 76 2.95 1.22 17.61
N ALA A 77 2.32 0.05 17.68
CA ALA A 77 0.96 -0.13 17.17
C ALA A 77 -0.11 0.70 17.92
N ASN A 78 0.20 1.16 19.14
CA ASN A 78 -0.63 2.11 19.90
C ASN A 78 -0.36 3.59 19.56
N LYS A 79 0.65 3.88 18.73
CA LYS A 79 0.95 5.21 18.18
C LYS A 79 1.29 5.09 16.68
N PRO A 80 0.38 4.60 15.87
CA PRO A 80 0.63 4.32 14.46
C PRO A 80 0.76 5.60 13.63
N ILE A 81 1.30 5.48 12.43
CA ILE A 81 1.29 6.55 11.41
C ILE A 81 -0.15 6.85 11.00
N LEU A 82 -0.94 5.80 10.74
CA LEU A 82 -2.39 5.88 10.53
C LEU A 82 -3.07 4.78 11.36
N ALA A 83 -4.24 5.08 11.90
CA ALA A 83 -5.03 4.12 12.68
C ALA A 83 -5.56 2.95 11.83
N THR A 84 -5.63 3.13 10.51
CA THR A 84 -6.04 2.12 9.53
C THR A 84 -4.89 1.77 8.61
N GLY A 85 -5.01 0.66 7.91
CA GLY A 85 -4.04 0.26 6.90
C GLY A 85 -3.99 1.24 5.71
N GLY A 86 -2.87 1.21 4.98
CA GLY A 86 -2.62 2.10 3.84
C GLY A 86 -3.39 1.75 2.56
N VAL A 87 -4.38 0.84 2.63
CA VAL A 87 -5.19 0.37 1.50
C VAL A 87 -6.66 0.38 1.91
N VAL A 88 -7.51 0.91 1.03
CA VAL A 88 -8.97 1.01 1.26
C VAL A 88 -9.72 0.31 0.13
N GLY A 89 -10.73 -0.49 0.49
CA GLY A 89 -11.69 -1.06 -0.45
C GLY A 89 -12.78 -0.05 -0.78
N LEU A 90 -13.05 0.15 -2.05
CA LEU A 90 -14.06 1.08 -2.56
C LEU A 90 -15.16 0.37 -3.33
N LYS A 91 -16.34 0.99 -3.36
CA LYS A 91 -17.43 0.66 -4.27
C LYS A 91 -18.01 1.94 -4.88
N GLY A 92 -18.44 1.85 -6.13
CA GLY A 92 -19.07 2.98 -6.81
C GLY A 92 -19.60 2.55 -8.17
N ASN A 93 -20.20 3.50 -8.88
CA ASN A 93 -20.78 3.25 -10.20
C ASN A 93 -19.75 2.84 -11.26
N VAL A 94 -18.49 3.23 -11.12
CA VAL A 94 -17.38 2.82 -11.99
C VAL A 94 -16.83 1.45 -11.60
N ALA A 95 -16.96 1.06 -10.33
CA ALA A 95 -16.48 -0.21 -9.78
C ALA A 95 -17.54 -0.85 -8.87
N PRO A 96 -18.68 -1.32 -9.41
CA PRO A 96 -19.78 -1.87 -8.61
C PRO A 96 -19.39 -3.13 -7.84
N ASP A 97 -18.49 -3.93 -8.38
CA ASP A 97 -17.96 -5.14 -7.76
C ASP A 97 -16.81 -4.89 -6.80
N GLY A 98 -16.33 -3.66 -6.75
CA GLY A 98 -15.27 -3.22 -5.85
C GLY A 98 -14.01 -2.75 -6.57
N ALA A 99 -13.26 -1.93 -5.87
CA ALA A 99 -11.93 -1.46 -6.25
C ALA A 99 -11.04 -1.35 -5.01
N ILE A 100 -9.75 -1.19 -5.22
CA ILE A 100 -8.77 -0.99 -4.16
C ILE A 100 -8.01 0.30 -4.47
N VAL A 101 -7.82 1.13 -3.45
CA VAL A 101 -6.95 2.31 -3.51
C VAL A 101 -5.90 2.25 -2.42
N LYS A 102 -4.67 2.60 -2.76
CA LYS A 102 -3.61 2.85 -1.79
C LYS A 102 -3.72 4.30 -1.32
N VAL A 103 -3.91 4.49 -0.02
CA VAL A 103 -4.02 5.82 0.62
C VAL A 103 -2.78 6.19 1.42
N ALA A 104 -1.85 5.26 1.64
CA ALA A 104 -0.59 5.53 2.32
C ALA A 104 0.22 6.57 1.55
N GLY A 105 0.58 7.66 2.21
CA GLY A 105 1.32 8.78 1.61
C GLY A 105 0.47 9.71 0.73
N MET A 106 -0.86 9.63 0.82
CA MET A 106 -1.77 10.54 0.12
C MET A 106 -2.31 11.61 1.07
N ASP A 107 -2.12 12.88 0.71
CA ASP A 107 -2.67 14.03 1.44
C ASP A 107 -4.09 14.36 0.97
N VAL A 108 -4.45 14.03 -0.26
CA VAL A 108 -5.73 14.33 -0.88
C VAL A 108 -6.51 13.04 -1.13
N LEU A 109 -7.63 12.85 -0.39
CA LEU A 109 -8.49 11.66 -0.50
C LEU A 109 -9.71 11.86 -1.38
N LYS A 110 -9.98 13.08 -1.84
CA LYS A 110 -11.11 13.40 -2.73
C LYS A 110 -10.63 14.30 -3.85
N PHE A 111 -10.81 13.85 -5.08
CA PHE A 111 -10.43 14.59 -6.27
C PHE A 111 -11.54 14.55 -7.30
N THR A 112 -11.70 15.65 -8.06
CA THR A 112 -12.65 15.76 -9.16
C THR A 112 -11.97 16.46 -10.32
N GLY A 113 -12.04 15.86 -11.51
CA GLY A 113 -11.41 16.42 -12.70
C GLY A 113 -11.92 15.77 -13.98
N PRO A 114 -11.59 16.32 -15.15
CA PRO A 114 -11.90 15.72 -16.44
C PRO A 114 -11.23 14.36 -16.60
N ALA A 115 -12.00 13.34 -16.97
CA ALA A 115 -11.46 12.01 -17.23
C ALA A 115 -10.88 11.92 -18.65
N ARG A 116 -9.63 11.45 -18.76
CA ARG A 116 -8.99 11.04 -20.01
C ARG A 116 -8.81 9.54 -20.02
N CYS A 117 -9.54 8.86 -20.88
CA CYS A 117 -9.54 7.40 -20.97
C CYS A 117 -8.57 6.92 -22.05
N PHE A 118 -7.81 5.88 -21.73
CA PHE A 118 -6.87 5.21 -22.62
C PHE A 118 -7.14 3.71 -22.63
N ASP A 119 -7.09 3.09 -23.79
CA ASP A 119 -7.33 1.65 -23.95
C ASP A 119 -5.97 0.90 -23.90
N GLY A 120 -5.41 0.87 -22.68
CA GLY A 120 -4.14 0.25 -22.37
C GLY A 120 -3.10 1.21 -21.83
N GLU A 121 -2.10 0.65 -21.15
CA GLU A 121 -1.02 1.39 -20.49
C GLU A 121 -0.16 2.16 -21.49
N GLU A 122 0.18 1.53 -22.61
CA GLU A 122 1.09 2.11 -23.62
C GLU A 122 0.54 3.42 -24.19
N ALA A 123 -0.75 3.48 -24.48
CA ALA A 123 -1.41 4.68 -24.96
C ALA A 123 -1.40 5.81 -23.90
N CYS A 124 -1.60 5.46 -22.64
CA CYS A 124 -1.52 6.40 -21.53
C CYS A 124 -0.07 6.91 -21.34
N PHE A 125 0.89 6.01 -21.31
CA PHE A 125 2.31 6.37 -21.18
C PHE A 125 2.78 7.28 -22.32
N ASP A 126 2.40 6.99 -23.58
CA ASP A 126 2.72 7.84 -24.72
C ASP A 126 2.12 9.26 -24.56
N ALA A 127 0.87 9.34 -24.11
CA ALA A 127 0.23 10.63 -23.82
C ALA A 127 0.97 11.39 -22.72
N VAL A 128 1.38 10.72 -21.66
CA VAL A 128 2.16 11.32 -20.55
C VAL A 128 3.52 11.78 -21.06
N LYS A 129 4.26 10.92 -21.75
CA LYS A 129 5.57 11.23 -22.33
C LYS A 129 5.54 12.48 -23.21
N ASN A 130 4.48 12.63 -24.00
CA ASN A 130 4.29 13.76 -24.90
C ASN A 130 3.51 14.93 -24.30
N LYS A 131 3.28 14.93 -22.98
CA LYS A 131 2.54 15.98 -22.25
C LYS A 131 1.15 16.29 -22.83
N LYS A 132 0.45 15.26 -23.33
CA LYS A 132 -0.91 15.37 -23.86
C LYS A 132 -1.98 15.25 -22.78
N TYR A 133 -1.74 15.84 -21.64
CA TYR A 133 -2.66 15.97 -20.51
C TYR A 133 -2.53 17.36 -19.88
N LYS A 134 -3.44 17.71 -19.01
CA LYS A 134 -3.42 18.97 -18.26
C LYS A 134 -3.45 18.70 -16.78
N GLU A 135 -2.93 19.65 -16.00
CA GLU A 135 -3.10 19.62 -14.55
C GLU A 135 -4.61 19.54 -14.20
N GLY A 136 -4.96 18.68 -13.27
CA GLY A 136 -6.34 18.41 -12.90
C GLY A 136 -7.05 17.32 -13.71
N ASP A 137 -6.43 16.77 -14.77
CA ASP A 137 -6.99 15.63 -15.49
C ASP A 137 -6.89 14.35 -14.65
N VAL A 138 -7.90 13.46 -14.78
CA VAL A 138 -7.90 12.11 -14.23
C VAL A 138 -7.57 11.13 -15.35
N LEU A 139 -6.41 10.48 -15.31
CA LEU A 139 -6.02 9.51 -16.33
C LEU A 139 -6.62 8.14 -15.99
N VAL A 140 -7.40 7.59 -16.91
CA VAL A 140 -8.10 6.30 -16.74
C VAL A 140 -7.56 5.32 -17.78
N ILE A 141 -6.88 4.27 -17.31
CA ILE A 141 -6.42 3.17 -18.16
C ILE A 141 -7.45 2.06 -18.11
N ARG A 142 -7.93 1.63 -19.27
CA ARG A 142 -8.97 0.61 -19.42
C ARG A 142 -8.39 -0.69 -19.97
N TYR A 143 -9.15 -1.78 -19.83
CA TYR A 143 -8.87 -3.10 -20.41
C TYR A 143 -7.56 -3.77 -19.93
N GLU A 144 -7.05 -3.37 -18.78
CA GLU A 144 -5.88 -3.97 -18.13
C GLU A 144 -6.27 -4.83 -16.91
N GLY A 145 -7.56 -4.97 -16.65
CA GLY A 145 -8.07 -5.79 -15.55
C GLY A 145 -8.06 -7.29 -15.88
N PRO A 146 -8.29 -8.17 -14.88
CA PRO A 146 -8.26 -9.62 -15.07
C PRO A 146 -9.47 -10.16 -15.83
N LYS A 147 -10.60 -9.42 -15.88
CA LYS A 147 -11.82 -9.81 -16.57
C LYS A 147 -11.84 -9.23 -17.97
N GLY A 148 -11.64 -10.10 -18.96
CA GLY A 148 -11.62 -9.72 -20.39
C GLY A 148 -10.30 -9.09 -20.87
N GLY A 149 -9.27 -9.08 -20.03
CA GLY A 149 -7.93 -8.59 -20.33
C GLY A 149 -6.86 -9.51 -19.76
N PRO A 150 -5.56 -9.18 -20.01
CA PRO A 150 -4.42 -10.00 -19.54
C PRO A 150 -4.19 -9.93 -18.02
N GLY A 151 -4.90 -9.06 -17.32
CA GLY A 151 -4.62 -8.68 -15.94
C GLY A 151 -3.78 -7.41 -15.84
N MET A 152 -3.87 -6.72 -14.71
CA MET A 152 -3.14 -5.48 -14.48
C MET A 152 -1.64 -5.77 -14.37
N ARG A 153 -0.85 -5.12 -15.22
CA ARG A 153 0.61 -5.11 -15.13
C ARG A 153 1.10 -4.06 -14.13
N GLU A 154 2.38 -4.11 -13.79
CA GLU A 154 3.05 -3.04 -13.07
C GLU A 154 3.09 -1.77 -13.94
N MET A 155 2.46 -0.69 -13.49
CA MET A 155 2.32 0.56 -14.25
C MET A 155 3.18 1.69 -13.67
N LEU A 156 4.32 1.37 -13.07
CA LEU A 156 5.24 2.35 -12.48
C LEU A 156 5.79 3.36 -13.49
N ALA A 157 5.95 2.97 -14.75
CA ALA A 157 6.49 3.85 -15.78
C ALA A 157 5.61 5.09 -16.00
N THR A 158 4.29 4.92 -16.08
CA THR A 158 3.33 6.02 -16.24
C THR A 158 3.31 6.95 -15.04
N THR A 159 3.24 6.40 -13.82
CA THR A 159 3.23 7.20 -12.59
C THR A 159 4.56 7.89 -12.33
N ALA A 160 5.70 7.22 -12.60
CA ALA A 160 7.03 7.81 -12.49
C ALA A 160 7.24 8.96 -13.48
N ALA A 161 6.75 8.82 -14.71
CA ALA A 161 6.82 9.88 -15.72
C ALA A 161 5.99 11.10 -15.33
N LEU A 162 4.79 10.91 -14.78
CA LEU A 162 3.96 12.00 -14.24
C LEU A 162 4.67 12.72 -13.10
N TYR A 163 5.14 11.97 -12.12
CA TYR A 163 5.86 12.52 -10.97
C TYR A 163 7.14 13.26 -11.36
N GLY A 164 7.89 12.75 -12.35
CA GLY A 164 9.11 13.36 -12.85
C GLY A 164 8.88 14.63 -13.69
N GLN A 165 7.66 14.90 -14.11
CA GLN A 165 7.30 16.10 -14.88
C GLN A 165 6.77 17.27 -14.00
N GLY A 166 6.56 17.03 -12.71
CA GLY A 166 6.05 17.98 -11.71
C GLY A 166 4.55 17.92 -11.65
#